data_15bc9fe489da40f05b4192430129311d
#
_entry.id   15bc9fe489da40f05b4192430129311d
#
_cell.length_a   1.000
_cell.length_b   1.000
_cell.length_c   1.000
_cell.angle_alpha   90.00
_cell.angle_beta   90.00
_cell.angle_gamma   90.00
#
_symmetry.space_group_name_H-M   'P 1'
#
loop_
_entity.id
_entity.type
_entity.pdbx_description
1 polymer ?
#
loop_
_entity_poly.entity_id
_entity_poly.type
_entity_poly.pdbx_seq_one_letter_code
_entity_poly.pdbx_strand_id
1 'polypeptide(L)'
;MKKLLSLLLAAVMVLSMAACGSSSSAPAATTAAANTSASSGDASEAPKKGIDMTFTIFLDPASTDDPRSVVLKEIVDEYNATNAYGNTVTVESIHWSQYESQLIQKTAAGNGPDIVNAFSDQLMQHIEAGTIQPMTKYAKEFIAENPAYIHTAEKLTQADGEIYSLPWESRVTVNWYRTDIYDKAPETWDELLATAEKSTDLAMGFAVGLSDGSNGTALMETFTPWLRSAGGDLFDKDGKAIFNSEAGVKVVNFIKQLVEAGTMDKSVLNMAYDDVVDAFKSGTVYAMDAGTQRASAIKSSDLASNFASAPIAGVNGAAPAFVAGQTLAIGSQAKDPDMAWDFIRYFYTVENQKKWMSAKCMTVRTDVFDDPEIQAMDDYEEMKMWSEYATTGSMTFFPADYTELETRIAQAVQSVVFQGADAQTALDSVADWYNNK
;
A
#
# COMPACT_ATOMS: atom_id res chain seq x y z
N MET A 1 47.68 -14.74 -20.69
CA MET A 1 48.59 -13.94 -21.52
C MET A 1 48.00 -12.54 -21.63
N LYS A 2 48.79 -11.56 -21.19
CA LYS A 2 48.77 -10.12 -21.51
C LYS A 2 47.50 -9.35 -21.03
N LYS A 3 47.42 -8.62 -19.91
CA LYS A 3 48.23 -7.48 -19.40
C LYS A 3 48.36 -6.29 -20.37
N LEU A 4 47.90 -5.14 -19.85
CA LEU A 4 48.39 -3.74 -20.09
C LEU A 4 47.74 -2.97 -21.24
N LEU A 5 47.11 -1.84 -20.90
CA LEU A 5 47.62 -0.45 -21.10
C LEU A 5 46.51 0.48 -20.57
N SER A 6 46.64 1.11 -19.39
CA SER A 6 47.41 2.37 -19.06
C SER A 6 46.85 3.62 -19.73
N LEU A 7 46.28 4.50 -18.91
CA LEU A 7 46.82 5.78 -18.42
C LEU A 7 46.89 6.94 -19.41
N LEU A 8 46.49 8.07 -18.90
CA LEU A 8 46.78 9.46 -19.26
C LEU A 8 45.74 10.22 -20.12
N LEU A 9 44.99 11.13 -19.53
CA LEU A 9 45.30 12.55 -19.64
C LEU A 9 44.61 13.34 -18.53
N ALA A 10 45.44 13.82 -17.62
CA ALA A 10 45.12 14.92 -16.70
C ALA A 10 45.74 16.20 -17.28
N ALA A 11 45.22 17.28 -16.78
CA ALA A 11 45.80 18.63 -16.76
C ALA A 11 45.25 19.64 -17.79
N VAL A 12 44.77 20.63 -17.23
CA VAL A 12 45.16 22.04 -17.08
C VAL A 12 44.27 23.01 -17.85
N MET A 13 43.54 23.87 -17.17
CA MET A 13 43.87 25.31 -17.17
C MET A 13 43.12 26.06 -16.08
N VAL A 14 43.95 26.73 -15.32
CA VAL A 14 43.66 27.69 -14.26
C VAL A 14 43.79 29.09 -14.87
N LEU A 15 43.09 30.04 -14.25
CA LEU A 15 43.26 31.49 -14.23
C LEU A 15 42.71 32.35 -15.39
N SER A 16 41.85 33.27 -15.00
CA SER A 16 42.20 34.71 -15.04
C SER A 16 41.29 35.50 -14.08
N MET A 17 41.96 36.10 -13.12
CA MET A 17 41.49 37.18 -12.28
C MET A 17 41.69 38.53 -13.03
N ALA A 18 40.99 39.47 -12.51
CA ALA A 18 41.32 40.90 -12.29
C ALA A 18 40.26 41.82 -12.88
N ALA A 19 39.80 42.80 -12.27
CA ALA A 19 40.01 43.62 -11.07
C ALA A 19 39.54 45.04 -11.37
N CYS A 20 39.20 45.76 -10.31
CA CYS A 20 39.16 47.22 -10.12
C CYS A 20 37.97 47.99 -10.72
N GLY A 21 37.37 48.92 -10.04
CA GLY A 21 37.59 49.53 -8.74
C GLY A 21 36.70 50.74 -8.54
N SER A 22 36.58 51.07 -7.29
CA SER A 22 36.55 52.41 -6.61
C SER A 22 35.38 53.37 -6.86
N SER A 23 34.66 53.62 -5.79
CA SER A 23 34.60 54.76 -4.82
C SER A 23 33.63 55.86 -5.25
N SER A 24 32.77 56.40 -4.43
CA SER A 24 32.93 57.18 -3.24
C SER A 24 31.61 57.75 -2.71
N SER A 25 31.51 57.75 -1.37
CA SER A 25 30.97 58.80 -0.50
C SER A 25 29.48 59.11 -0.44
N ALA A 26 29.00 58.95 0.78
CA ALA A 26 27.80 59.58 1.38
C ALA A 26 27.99 61.13 1.54
N PRO A 27 26.90 61.87 1.86
CA PRO A 27 26.60 62.05 3.27
C PRO A 27 25.11 62.10 3.64
N ALA A 28 24.89 61.99 4.95
CA ALA A 28 23.66 62.05 5.70
C ALA A 28 22.97 63.40 5.71
N ALA A 29 21.65 63.40 5.87
CA ALA A 29 20.91 64.45 6.60
C ALA A 29 19.60 63.89 7.15
N THR A 30 19.49 64.04 8.42
CA THR A 30 18.34 63.91 9.35
C THR A 30 17.15 64.79 8.95
N THR A 31 15.88 64.33 9.16
CA THR A 31 14.96 64.88 10.18
C THR A 31 13.52 64.33 10.03
N ALA A 32 12.99 64.07 11.20
CA ALA A 32 11.62 64.29 11.69
C ALA A 32 10.51 63.24 11.45
N ALA A 33 10.08 62.75 12.58
CA ALA A 33 8.91 61.91 12.85
C ALA A 33 7.60 62.59 12.48
N ALA A 34 6.66 61.80 11.94
CA ALA A 34 5.24 62.00 12.11
C ALA A 34 4.57 60.64 12.33
N ASN A 35 4.06 60.45 13.54
CA ASN A 35 3.12 59.41 13.89
C ASN A 35 1.85 59.57 13.07
N THR A 36 1.50 58.54 12.33
CA THR A 36 0.09 58.27 11.99
C THR A 36 -0.15 56.80 12.15
N SER A 37 -1.02 56.50 13.11
CA SER A 37 -1.64 55.18 13.29
C SER A 37 -2.33 54.77 11.97
N ALA A 38 -1.84 53.72 11.37
CA ALA A 38 -2.55 53.06 10.31
C ALA A 38 -2.86 51.62 10.76
N SER A 39 -4.15 51.35 10.80
CA SER A 39 -4.87 50.10 10.86
C SER A 39 -4.07 48.95 10.30
N SER A 40 -4.00 47.87 11.08
CA SER A 40 -3.61 46.55 10.60
C SER A 40 -4.63 46.10 9.53
N GLY A 41 -4.36 46.42 8.29
CA GLY A 41 -4.98 45.80 7.15
C GLY A 41 -4.33 44.42 6.97
N ASP A 42 -5.20 43.43 6.92
CA ASP A 42 -4.92 42.09 6.44
C ASP A 42 -4.02 42.16 5.19
N ALA A 43 -2.81 41.70 5.30
CA ALA A 43 -1.95 41.52 4.14
C ALA A 43 -2.53 40.35 3.35
N SER A 44 -3.42 40.62 2.41
CA SER A 44 -3.76 39.68 1.35
C SER A 44 -2.44 39.24 0.71
N GLU A 45 -1.97 38.04 1.03
CA GLU A 45 -0.87 37.41 0.27
C GLU A 45 -1.22 37.48 -1.20
N ALA A 46 -0.27 37.95 -2.02
CA ALA A 46 -0.41 37.92 -3.46
C ALA A 46 -0.71 36.47 -3.89
N PRO A 47 -1.64 36.24 -4.83
CA PRO A 47 -1.96 34.89 -5.26
C PRO A 47 -0.68 34.15 -5.65
N LYS A 48 -0.40 33.01 -4.99
CA LYS A 48 0.75 32.17 -5.32
C LYS A 48 0.65 31.81 -6.81
N LYS A 49 1.73 31.99 -7.54
CA LYS A 49 1.81 31.61 -8.95
C LYS A 49 1.84 30.10 -9.04
N GLY A 50 1.00 29.52 -9.90
CA GLY A 50 0.96 28.08 -10.13
C GLY A 50 2.33 27.49 -10.51
N ILE A 51 2.56 26.27 -10.13
CA ILE A 51 3.79 25.52 -10.39
C ILE A 51 3.49 24.22 -11.15
N ASP A 52 4.49 23.74 -11.89
CA ASP A 52 4.45 22.42 -12.50
C ASP A 52 4.98 21.38 -11.53
N MET A 53 4.14 20.39 -11.19
CA MET A 53 4.46 19.30 -10.26
C MET A 53 4.47 17.96 -10.98
N THR A 54 5.28 17.03 -10.49
CA THR A 54 5.32 15.63 -10.93
C THR A 54 4.68 14.75 -9.88
N PHE A 55 3.72 13.93 -10.30
CA PHE A 55 3.11 12.89 -9.49
C PHE A 55 3.55 11.52 -10.01
N THR A 56 4.31 10.79 -9.20
CA THR A 56 4.73 9.41 -9.53
C THR A 56 3.78 8.41 -8.92
N ILE A 57 3.22 7.53 -9.76
CA ILE A 57 2.26 6.47 -9.40
C ILE A 57 2.46 5.26 -10.32
N PHE A 58 1.98 4.08 -9.89
CA PHE A 58 2.09 2.86 -10.70
C PHE A 58 1.04 2.74 -11.83
N LEU A 59 -0.01 3.55 -11.80
CA LEU A 59 -1.04 3.59 -12.84
C LEU A 59 -0.57 4.43 -14.04
N ASP A 60 -0.83 3.94 -15.25
CA ASP A 60 -0.52 4.68 -16.48
C ASP A 60 -1.76 5.42 -16.98
N PRO A 61 -1.79 6.77 -16.92
CA PRO A 61 -2.95 7.54 -17.38
C PRO A 61 -3.19 7.45 -18.91
N ALA A 62 -2.25 6.86 -19.67
CA ALA A 62 -2.48 6.57 -21.10
C ALA A 62 -3.23 5.24 -21.32
N SER A 63 -3.33 4.39 -20.30
CA SER A 63 -4.06 3.11 -20.38
C SER A 63 -5.58 3.36 -20.37
N THR A 64 -6.27 2.76 -21.33
CA THR A 64 -7.74 2.73 -21.43
C THR A 64 -8.35 1.42 -20.93
N ASP A 65 -7.53 0.43 -20.69
CA ASP A 65 -7.95 -0.93 -20.32
C ASP A 65 -8.06 -1.13 -18.80
N ASP A 66 -7.38 -0.28 -18.02
CA ASP A 66 -7.49 -0.26 -16.55
C ASP A 66 -8.42 0.89 -16.12
N PRO A 67 -9.61 0.60 -15.57
CA PRO A 67 -10.54 1.63 -15.11
C PRO A 67 -9.92 2.60 -14.09
N ARG A 68 -8.94 2.16 -13.30
CA ARG A 68 -8.24 3.02 -12.34
C ARG A 68 -7.37 4.06 -13.04
N SER A 69 -6.74 3.68 -14.13
CA SER A 69 -5.95 4.59 -14.96
C SER A 69 -6.82 5.67 -15.61
N VAL A 70 -8.02 5.29 -16.05
CA VAL A 70 -9.01 6.23 -16.59
C VAL A 70 -9.44 7.23 -15.52
N VAL A 71 -9.79 6.76 -14.33
CA VAL A 71 -10.16 7.61 -13.19
C VAL A 71 -9.01 8.53 -12.77
N LEU A 72 -7.78 8.00 -12.69
CA LEU A 72 -6.61 8.82 -12.39
C LEU A 72 -6.46 9.98 -13.37
N LYS A 73 -6.57 9.68 -14.67
CA LYS A 73 -6.48 10.70 -15.71
C LYS A 73 -7.56 11.78 -15.55
N GLU A 74 -8.79 11.37 -15.29
CA GLU A 74 -9.92 12.29 -15.08
C GLU A 74 -9.68 13.23 -13.90
N ILE A 75 -9.24 12.69 -12.74
CA ILE A 75 -8.95 13.48 -11.54
C ILE A 75 -7.83 14.49 -11.80
N VAL A 76 -6.77 14.08 -12.48
CA VAL A 76 -5.63 14.97 -12.78
C VAL A 76 -6.01 16.05 -13.79
N ASP A 77 -6.72 15.69 -14.85
CA ASP A 77 -7.18 16.66 -15.87
C ASP A 77 -8.12 17.70 -15.24
N GLU A 78 -9.05 17.27 -14.39
CA GLU A 78 -9.99 18.15 -13.70
C GLU A 78 -9.27 19.08 -12.72
N TYR A 79 -8.33 18.55 -11.91
CA TYR A 79 -7.51 19.39 -11.05
C TYR A 79 -6.74 20.44 -11.85
N ASN A 80 -6.06 20.04 -12.91
CA ASN A 80 -5.29 20.94 -13.76
C ASN A 80 -6.15 22.05 -14.37
N ALA A 81 -7.43 21.75 -14.66
CA ALA A 81 -8.37 22.72 -15.24
C ALA A 81 -9.00 23.67 -14.20
N THR A 82 -9.11 23.26 -12.93
CA THR A 82 -10.00 23.92 -11.96
C THR A 82 -9.30 24.45 -10.70
N ASN A 83 -8.03 24.04 -10.41
CA ASN A 83 -7.37 24.49 -9.18
C ASN A 83 -7.17 26.01 -9.14
N ALA A 84 -7.32 26.60 -7.97
CA ALA A 84 -7.30 28.05 -7.76
C ALA A 84 -5.91 28.70 -7.96
N TYR A 85 -4.84 27.90 -7.93
CA TYR A 85 -3.47 28.40 -8.00
C TYR A 85 -2.92 28.41 -9.43
N GLY A 86 -3.55 27.69 -10.37
CA GLY A 86 -3.02 27.46 -11.71
C GLY A 86 -1.86 26.44 -11.73
N ASN A 87 -1.85 25.51 -10.77
CA ASN A 87 -0.90 24.40 -10.74
C ASN A 87 -1.14 23.43 -11.89
N THR A 88 -0.08 22.81 -12.37
CA THR A 88 -0.15 21.70 -13.32
C THR A 88 0.48 20.45 -12.70
N VAL A 89 -0.24 19.35 -12.69
CA VAL A 89 0.27 18.03 -12.27
C VAL A 89 0.47 17.17 -13.51
N THR A 90 1.68 16.65 -13.66
CA THR A 90 2.04 15.66 -14.69
C THR A 90 2.27 14.32 -14.02
N VAL A 91 1.54 13.30 -14.49
CA VAL A 91 1.69 11.93 -13.98
C VAL A 91 2.89 11.25 -14.65
N GLU A 92 3.73 10.66 -13.83
CA GLU A 92 4.81 9.77 -14.25
C GLU A 92 4.49 8.36 -13.77
N SER A 93 4.26 7.44 -14.70
CA SER A 93 3.97 6.05 -14.38
C SER A 93 5.24 5.22 -14.28
N ILE A 94 5.35 4.45 -13.21
CA ILE A 94 6.37 3.41 -13.04
C ILE A 94 5.65 2.11 -12.76
N HIS A 95 5.93 1.07 -13.56
CA HIS A 95 5.29 -0.23 -13.37
C HIS A 95 5.48 -0.76 -11.94
N TRP A 96 4.43 -1.29 -11.33
CA TRP A 96 4.39 -1.67 -9.91
C TRP A 96 5.57 -2.54 -9.46
N SER A 97 6.03 -3.49 -10.30
CA SER A 97 7.15 -4.39 -9.94
C SER A 97 8.53 -3.72 -9.89
N GLN A 98 8.65 -2.49 -10.37
CA GLN A 98 9.89 -1.70 -10.39
C GLN A 98 9.75 -0.38 -9.61
N TYR A 99 8.57 -0.15 -9.06
CA TYR A 99 8.15 1.15 -8.53
C TYR A 99 9.12 1.66 -7.47
N GLU A 100 9.33 0.91 -6.40
CA GLU A 100 10.16 1.31 -5.26
C GLU A 100 11.60 1.55 -5.68
N SER A 101 12.18 0.59 -6.39
CA SER A 101 13.59 0.67 -6.78
C SER A 101 13.87 1.85 -7.68
N GLN A 102 12.99 2.14 -8.65
CA GLN A 102 13.17 3.28 -9.56
C GLN A 102 12.91 4.61 -8.85
N LEU A 103 11.89 4.70 -7.98
CA LEU A 103 11.59 5.92 -7.23
C LEU A 103 12.73 6.27 -6.28
N ILE A 104 13.29 5.30 -5.55
CA ILE A 104 14.43 5.50 -4.68
C ILE A 104 15.64 5.97 -5.49
N GLN A 105 15.94 5.34 -6.62
CA GLN A 105 17.06 5.73 -7.49
C GLN A 105 16.88 7.14 -8.07
N LYS A 106 15.68 7.51 -8.52
CA LYS A 106 15.38 8.85 -9.02
C LYS A 106 15.60 9.90 -7.95
N THR A 107 15.09 9.66 -6.74
CA THR A 107 15.27 10.60 -5.63
C THR A 107 16.73 10.73 -5.23
N ALA A 108 17.47 9.62 -5.14
CA ALA A 108 18.91 9.65 -4.88
C ALA A 108 19.73 10.42 -5.95
N ALA A 109 19.24 10.43 -7.19
CA ALA A 109 19.82 11.19 -8.29
C ALA A 109 19.40 12.69 -8.31
N GLY A 110 18.58 13.15 -7.35
CA GLY A 110 18.10 14.54 -7.29
C GLY A 110 16.92 14.84 -8.24
N ASN A 111 16.21 13.80 -8.71
CA ASN A 111 15.08 13.90 -9.61
C ASN A 111 13.79 13.31 -8.99
N GLY A 112 13.66 13.40 -7.66
CA GLY A 112 12.46 12.94 -6.95
C GLY A 112 11.23 13.76 -7.33
N PRO A 113 10.03 13.12 -7.35
CA PRO A 113 8.79 13.80 -7.68
C PRO A 113 8.30 14.71 -6.55
N ASP A 114 7.34 15.59 -6.87
CA ASP A 114 6.67 16.43 -5.88
C ASP A 114 5.66 15.64 -5.06
N ILE A 115 4.97 14.68 -5.69
CA ILE A 115 3.92 13.84 -5.08
C ILE A 115 4.26 12.38 -5.36
N VAL A 116 4.14 11.56 -4.34
CA VAL A 116 4.47 10.13 -4.37
C VAL A 116 3.24 9.31 -4.00
N ASN A 117 2.90 8.32 -4.83
CA ASN A 117 2.10 7.19 -4.38
C ASN A 117 3.04 6.19 -3.69
N ALA A 118 2.72 5.75 -2.50
CA ALA A 118 3.47 4.68 -1.84
C ALA A 118 2.54 3.51 -1.49
N PHE A 119 3.02 2.29 -1.68
CA PHE A 119 2.33 1.11 -1.16
C PHE A 119 2.47 1.10 0.37
N SER A 120 1.39 0.86 1.10
CA SER A 120 1.41 0.91 2.57
C SER A 120 2.39 -0.08 3.20
N ASP A 121 2.56 -1.23 2.58
CA ASP A 121 3.48 -2.30 2.99
C ASP A 121 4.95 -1.97 2.71
N GLN A 122 5.23 -0.96 1.89
CA GLN A 122 6.58 -0.52 1.53
C GLN A 122 6.89 0.91 1.98
N LEU A 123 5.98 1.54 2.73
CA LEU A 123 6.14 2.92 3.19
C LEU A 123 7.45 3.14 3.96
N MET A 124 7.85 2.20 4.80
CA MET A 124 9.09 2.32 5.58
C MET A 124 10.34 2.37 4.70
N GLN A 125 10.37 1.68 3.56
CA GLN A 125 11.48 1.79 2.60
C GLN A 125 11.62 3.23 2.07
N HIS A 126 10.50 3.90 1.81
CA HIS A 126 10.49 5.28 1.35
C HIS A 126 10.93 6.26 2.43
N ILE A 127 10.56 6.03 3.69
CA ILE A 127 10.99 6.82 4.84
C ILE A 127 12.50 6.69 5.04
N GLU A 128 13.02 5.46 5.09
CA GLU A 128 14.45 5.18 5.30
C GLU A 128 15.32 5.66 4.13
N ALA A 129 14.83 5.53 2.90
CA ALA A 129 15.52 6.03 1.71
C ALA A 129 15.42 7.56 1.53
N GLY A 130 14.60 8.25 2.35
CA GLY A 130 14.39 9.69 2.25
C GLY A 130 13.72 10.13 0.95
N THR A 131 12.84 9.31 0.38
CA THR A 131 12.10 9.65 -0.85
C THR A 131 10.89 10.53 -0.58
N ILE A 132 10.37 10.49 0.64
CA ILE A 132 9.22 11.26 1.11
C ILE A 132 9.59 12.07 2.36
N GLN A 133 8.82 13.09 2.66
CA GLN A 133 9.02 13.93 3.84
C GLN A 133 7.80 13.89 4.78
N PRO A 134 7.97 14.24 6.07
CA PRO A 134 6.84 14.33 7.01
C PRO A 134 5.77 15.31 6.51
N MET A 135 4.51 14.89 6.63
CA MET A 135 3.33 15.70 6.32
C MET A 135 2.35 15.80 7.49
N THR A 136 2.85 15.61 8.70
CA THR A 136 2.09 15.51 9.95
C THR A 136 1.11 16.65 10.16
N LYS A 137 1.52 17.90 9.89
CA LYS A 137 0.65 19.07 10.03
C LYS A 137 -0.57 18.95 9.12
N TYR A 138 -0.35 18.68 7.85
CA TYR A 138 -1.42 18.57 6.85
C TYR A 138 -2.34 17.39 7.16
N ALA A 139 -1.76 16.23 7.52
CA ALA A 139 -2.51 15.03 7.81
C ALA A 139 -3.41 15.18 9.03
N LYS A 140 -2.90 15.74 10.13
CA LYS A 140 -3.71 15.95 11.37
C LYS A 140 -4.85 16.94 11.16
N GLU A 141 -4.60 18.02 10.42
CA GLU A 141 -5.63 19.01 10.08
C GLU A 141 -6.71 18.37 9.20
N PHE A 142 -6.31 17.68 8.13
CA PHE A 142 -7.24 16.97 7.24
C PHE A 142 -8.10 15.94 7.97
N ILE A 143 -7.51 15.09 8.81
CA ILE A 143 -8.24 14.06 9.57
C ILE A 143 -9.24 14.70 10.53
N ALA A 144 -8.87 15.81 11.21
CA ALA A 144 -9.76 16.52 12.11
C ALA A 144 -10.97 17.16 11.39
N GLU A 145 -10.78 17.62 10.16
CA GLU A 145 -11.82 18.25 9.33
C GLU A 145 -12.70 17.23 8.59
N ASN A 146 -12.24 15.98 8.47
CA ASN A 146 -12.91 14.93 7.71
C ASN A 146 -13.26 13.71 8.57
N PRO A 147 -14.31 13.78 9.42
CA PRO A 147 -14.66 12.69 10.35
C PRO A 147 -15.13 11.41 9.62
N ALA A 148 -15.48 11.49 8.34
CA ALA A 148 -15.81 10.34 7.52
C ALA A 148 -14.57 9.59 7.00
N TYR A 149 -13.35 10.14 7.14
CA TYR A 149 -12.11 9.47 6.78
C TYR A 149 -11.81 8.34 7.79
N ILE A 150 -11.58 7.12 7.29
CA ILE A 150 -11.55 5.91 8.15
C ILE A 150 -10.25 5.71 8.94
N HIS A 151 -9.17 6.40 8.57
CA HIS A 151 -7.88 6.26 9.24
C HIS A 151 -7.69 7.38 10.27
N THR A 152 -7.20 7.01 11.45
CA THR A 152 -6.93 7.98 12.53
C THR A 152 -5.46 8.40 12.51
N ALA A 153 -5.19 9.63 12.98
CA ALA A 153 -3.83 10.13 13.07
C ALA A 153 -2.93 9.23 13.95
N GLU A 154 -3.48 8.64 15.03
CA GLU A 154 -2.76 7.72 15.90
C GLU A 154 -2.25 6.48 15.13
N LYS A 155 -3.11 5.89 14.30
CA LYS A 155 -2.75 4.69 13.50
C LYS A 155 -1.77 4.97 12.36
N LEU A 156 -1.67 6.24 11.91
CA LEU A 156 -0.77 6.64 10.82
C LEU A 156 0.57 7.20 11.31
N THR A 157 0.66 7.53 12.61
CA THR A 157 1.89 8.07 13.20
C THR A 157 2.95 6.98 13.32
N GLN A 158 4.13 7.24 12.76
CA GLN A 158 5.27 6.33 12.82
C GLN A 158 6.01 6.46 14.17
N ALA A 159 7.02 5.59 14.38
CA ALA A 159 7.75 5.51 15.64
C ALA A 159 8.47 6.83 16.04
N ASP A 160 8.81 7.66 15.07
CA ASP A 160 9.42 8.99 15.27
C ASP A 160 8.39 10.10 15.61
N GLY A 161 7.10 9.76 15.66
CA GLY A 161 6.01 10.68 15.96
C GLY A 161 5.46 11.44 14.74
N GLU A 162 5.94 11.15 13.54
CA GLU A 162 5.55 11.80 12.30
C GLU A 162 4.55 10.97 11.48
N ILE A 163 3.78 11.64 10.61
CA ILE A 163 2.93 11.04 9.58
C ILE A 163 3.54 11.38 8.23
N TYR A 164 3.83 10.37 7.43
CA TYR A 164 4.50 10.53 6.14
C TYR A 164 3.57 10.40 4.95
N SER A 165 2.42 9.75 5.12
CA SER A 165 1.47 9.53 4.04
C SER A 165 0.04 9.42 4.54
N LEU A 166 -0.92 9.61 3.63
CA LEU A 166 -2.34 9.34 3.88
C LEU A 166 -2.85 8.27 2.92
N PRO A 167 -3.49 7.20 3.40
CA PRO A 167 -4.20 6.24 2.55
C PRO A 167 -5.29 6.91 1.70
N TRP A 168 -5.31 6.63 0.39
CA TRP A 168 -6.39 7.05 -0.52
C TRP A 168 -7.21 5.89 -1.05
N GLU A 169 -6.67 4.68 -0.95
CA GLU A 169 -7.33 3.42 -1.21
C GLU A 169 -7.04 2.46 -0.05
N SER A 170 -8.06 1.78 0.42
CA SER A 170 -7.90 0.62 1.29
C SER A 170 -8.20 -0.65 0.51
N ARG A 171 -7.50 -1.73 0.82
CA ARG A 171 -7.82 -3.07 0.36
C ARG A 171 -7.79 -4.01 1.54
N VAL A 172 -8.65 -5.00 1.50
CA VAL A 172 -8.67 -6.07 2.49
C VAL A 172 -8.47 -7.40 1.80
N THR A 173 -7.86 -8.33 2.48
CA THR A 173 -7.87 -9.72 2.04
C THR A 173 -9.14 -10.36 2.54
N VAL A 174 -9.86 -11.03 1.63
CA VAL A 174 -11.13 -11.70 1.87
C VAL A 174 -11.06 -13.14 1.40
N ASN A 175 -11.92 -13.98 1.92
CA ASN A 175 -12.15 -15.31 1.38
C ASN A 175 -13.06 -15.21 0.17
N TRP A 176 -12.55 -15.51 -1.03
CA TRP A 176 -13.33 -15.71 -2.24
C TRP A 176 -13.77 -17.16 -2.33
N TYR A 177 -15.03 -17.43 -2.62
CA TYR A 177 -15.56 -18.78 -2.67
C TYR A 177 -16.59 -18.97 -3.78
N ARG A 178 -16.79 -20.23 -4.18
CA ARG A 178 -17.76 -20.68 -5.18
C ARG A 178 -19.11 -20.91 -4.54
N THR A 179 -20.14 -20.13 -4.92
CA THR A 179 -21.51 -20.22 -4.42
C THR A 179 -22.28 -21.43 -4.94
N ASP A 180 -21.83 -22.05 -6.03
CA ASP A 180 -22.37 -23.31 -6.54
C ASP A 180 -21.77 -24.57 -5.87
N ILE A 181 -20.73 -24.38 -5.06
CA ILE A 181 -20.07 -25.45 -4.27
C ILE A 181 -20.37 -25.30 -2.78
N TYR A 182 -20.39 -24.07 -2.28
CA TYR A 182 -20.60 -23.74 -0.86
C TYR A 182 -21.85 -22.89 -0.70
N ASP A 183 -22.78 -23.29 0.18
CA ASP A 183 -23.96 -22.50 0.52
C ASP A 183 -23.58 -21.20 1.25
N LYS A 184 -22.44 -21.20 1.98
CA LYS A 184 -21.82 -20.05 2.64
C LYS A 184 -20.30 -20.22 2.68
N ALA A 185 -19.59 -19.12 2.86
CA ALA A 185 -18.15 -19.16 3.12
C ALA A 185 -17.82 -19.87 4.43
N PRO A 186 -16.67 -20.57 4.54
CA PRO A 186 -16.16 -21.01 5.83
C PRO A 186 -15.88 -19.79 6.74
N GLU A 187 -16.36 -19.83 7.98
CA GLU A 187 -16.16 -18.79 8.98
C GLU A 187 -15.10 -19.17 10.01
N THR A 188 -14.88 -20.48 10.21
CA THR A 188 -13.92 -21.01 11.17
C THR A 188 -12.89 -21.93 10.52
N TRP A 189 -11.78 -22.15 11.20
CA TRP A 189 -10.77 -23.12 10.77
C TRP A 189 -11.32 -24.53 10.64
N ASP A 190 -12.23 -24.95 11.53
CA ASP A 190 -12.86 -26.26 11.44
C ASP A 190 -13.74 -26.38 10.19
N GLU A 191 -14.52 -25.32 9.86
CA GLU A 191 -15.29 -25.28 8.62
C GLU A 191 -14.39 -25.25 7.38
N LEU A 192 -13.25 -24.51 7.44
CA LEU A 192 -12.28 -24.47 6.36
C LEU A 192 -11.62 -25.84 6.15
N LEU A 193 -11.27 -26.55 7.22
CA LEU A 193 -10.74 -27.92 7.15
C LEU A 193 -11.77 -28.89 6.54
N ALA A 194 -13.05 -28.73 6.89
CA ALA A 194 -14.14 -29.58 6.36
C ALA A 194 -14.34 -29.40 4.84
N THR A 195 -13.81 -28.33 4.23
CA THR A 195 -13.86 -28.18 2.76
C THR A 195 -13.08 -29.27 2.01
N ALA A 196 -12.24 -30.06 2.71
CA ALA A 196 -11.62 -31.26 2.16
C ALA A 196 -12.64 -32.24 1.55
N GLU A 197 -13.86 -32.33 2.11
CA GLU A 197 -14.94 -33.15 1.59
C GLU A 197 -15.44 -32.75 0.20
N LYS A 198 -15.16 -31.49 -0.21
CA LYS A 198 -15.47 -30.96 -1.53
C LYS A 198 -14.33 -31.12 -2.53
N SER A 199 -13.10 -31.37 -2.05
CA SER A 199 -11.94 -31.58 -2.91
C SER A 199 -12.13 -32.81 -3.81
N THR A 200 -11.58 -32.74 -5.01
CA THR A 200 -11.59 -33.82 -6.01
C THR A 200 -10.19 -34.00 -6.57
N ASP A 201 -9.98 -35.03 -7.40
CA ASP A 201 -8.71 -35.21 -8.13
C ASP A 201 -8.37 -34.03 -9.09
N LEU A 202 -9.36 -33.17 -9.37
CA LEU A 202 -9.23 -32.05 -10.32
C LEU A 202 -9.31 -30.68 -9.67
N ALA A 203 -9.75 -30.58 -8.40
CA ALA A 203 -9.96 -29.30 -7.74
C ALA A 203 -9.79 -29.38 -6.22
N MET A 204 -9.22 -28.33 -5.63
CA MET A 204 -9.02 -28.16 -4.20
C MET A 204 -10.20 -27.43 -3.56
N GLY A 205 -10.57 -27.84 -2.34
CA GLY A 205 -11.60 -27.16 -1.54
C GLY A 205 -11.20 -25.73 -1.17
N PHE A 206 -9.93 -25.55 -0.84
CA PHE A 206 -9.34 -24.24 -0.52
C PHE A 206 -7.87 -24.21 -0.98
N ALA A 207 -7.34 -23.04 -1.29
CA ALA A 207 -5.92 -22.87 -1.53
C ALA A 207 -5.39 -21.51 -1.05
N VAL A 208 -4.16 -21.53 -0.57
CA VAL A 208 -3.28 -20.38 -0.42
C VAL A 208 -1.94 -20.72 -1.05
N GLY A 209 -1.35 -19.79 -1.79
CA GLY A 209 -0.06 -20.00 -2.41
C GLY A 209 1.07 -20.05 -1.37
N LEU A 210 1.90 -21.07 -1.43
CA LEU A 210 3.03 -21.27 -0.51
C LEU A 210 4.39 -21.08 -1.22
N SER A 211 4.41 -20.65 -2.49
CA SER A 211 5.65 -20.35 -3.20
C SER A 211 6.35 -19.14 -2.59
N ASP A 212 7.66 -19.22 -2.46
CA ASP A 212 8.53 -18.08 -2.12
C ASP A 212 8.89 -17.22 -3.33
N GLY A 213 8.48 -17.64 -4.54
CA GLY A 213 8.75 -16.93 -5.80
C GLY A 213 8.06 -15.58 -5.97
N SER A 214 7.02 -15.28 -5.15
CA SER A 214 6.34 -13.98 -5.04
C SER A 214 6.61 -13.32 -3.68
N ASN A 215 7.78 -13.53 -3.11
CA ASN A 215 8.19 -13.01 -1.80
C ASN A 215 7.29 -13.45 -0.63
N GLY A 216 6.48 -14.50 -0.78
CA GLY A 216 5.59 -14.98 0.27
C GLY A 216 4.30 -14.16 0.47
N THR A 217 4.04 -13.15 -0.32
CA THR A 217 2.90 -12.23 -0.15
C THR A 217 1.55 -12.97 -0.08
N ALA A 218 1.32 -13.98 -0.93
CA ALA A 218 0.08 -14.78 -0.89
C ALA A 218 -0.13 -15.44 0.48
N LEU A 219 0.93 -16.01 1.04
CA LEU A 219 0.87 -16.59 2.37
C LEU A 219 0.64 -15.53 3.43
N MET A 220 1.33 -14.41 3.39
CA MET A 220 1.28 -13.41 4.46
C MET A 220 -0.07 -12.69 4.57
N GLU A 221 -0.77 -12.53 3.46
CA GLU A 221 -2.14 -11.99 3.45
C GLU A 221 -3.15 -12.91 4.16
N THR A 222 -2.85 -14.21 4.30
CA THR A 222 -3.63 -15.21 5.06
C THR A 222 -3.02 -15.48 6.45
N PHE A 223 -1.70 -15.64 6.53
CA PHE A 223 -0.99 -15.95 7.75
C PHE A 223 -1.20 -14.88 8.84
N THR A 224 -1.14 -13.62 8.48
CA THR A 224 -1.29 -12.50 9.43
C THR A 224 -2.69 -12.47 10.07
N PRO A 225 -3.81 -12.52 9.33
CA PRO A 225 -5.15 -12.69 9.89
C PRO A 225 -5.28 -13.93 10.80
N TRP A 226 -4.77 -15.06 10.35
CA TRP A 226 -4.83 -16.29 11.13
C TRP A 226 -4.03 -16.20 12.42
N LEU A 227 -2.83 -15.60 12.37
CA LEU A 227 -2.00 -15.34 13.54
C LEU A 227 -2.73 -14.48 14.58
N ARG A 228 -3.36 -13.39 14.12
CA ARG A 228 -4.15 -12.50 14.97
C ARG A 228 -5.39 -13.18 15.53
N SER A 229 -6.09 -14.00 14.75
CA SER A 229 -7.24 -14.76 15.23
C SER A 229 -6.86 -15.82 16.27
N ALA A 230 -5.62 -16.30 16.24
CA ALA A 230 -5.04 -17.21 17.22
C ALA A 230 -4.47 -16.50 18.47
N GLY A 231 -4.54 -15.16 18.53
CA GLY A 231 -4.09 -14.35 19.65
C GLY A 231 -2.62 -13.91 19.58
N GLY A 232 -1.96 -14.03 18.40
CA GLY A 232 -0.61 -13.55 18.15
C GLY A 232 -0.57 -12.29 17.29
N ASP A 233 0.63 -11.80 16.99
CA ASP A 233 0.89 -10.78 15.97
C ASP A 233 2.29 -10.98 15.37
N LEU A 234 2.60 -10.28 14.27
CA LEU A 234 3.92 -10.34 13.64
C LEU A 234 4.99 -9.68 14.50
N PHE A 235 4.69 -8.51 15.04
CA PHE A 235 5.61 -7.68 15.82
C PHE A 235 4.97 -7.23 17.12
N ASP A 236 5.79 -6.98 18.12
CA ASP A 236 5.39 -6.25 19.31
C ASP A 236 5.43 -4.73 19.07
N LYS A 237 5.04 -3.96 20.10
CA LYS A 237 5.02 -2.48 20.06
C LYS A 237 6.40 -1.84 19.83
N ASP A 238 7.48 -2.57 20.04
CA ASP A 238 8.86 -2.12 19.87
C ASP A 238 9.47 -2.61 18.53
N GLY A 239 8.63 -3.22 17.66
CA GLY A 239 9.01 -3.72 16.34
C GLY A 239 9.77 -5.04 16.36
N LYS A 240 9.83 -5.71 17.52
CA LYS A 240 10.44 -7.03 17.64
C LYS A 240 9.52 -8.10 17.07
N ALA A 241 10.05 -8.99 16.25
CA ALA A 241 9.32 -10.14 15.73
C ALA A 241 8.89 -11.10 16.86
N ILE A 242 7.58 -11.40 16.92
CA ILE A 242 6.95 -12.28 17.93
C ILE A 242 6.06 -13.35 17.30
N PHE A 243 6.07 -13.49 15.98
CA PHE A 243 5.25 -14.47 15.25
C PHE A 243 5.63 -15.94 15.55
N ASN A 244 6.77 -16.19 16.18
CA ASN A 244 7.20 -17.52 16.67
C ASN A 244 6.53 -17.95 17.99
N SER A 245 5.49 -17.23 18.41
CA SER A 245 4.65 -17.58 19.56
C SER A 245 3.86 -18.87 19.36
N GLU A 246 3.21 -19.37 20.42
CA GLU A 246 2.28 -20.51 20.34
C GLU A 246 1.22 -20.31 19.25
N ALA A 247 0.75 -19.07 19.06
CA ALA A 247 -0.19 -18.73 17.99
C ALA A 247 0.40 -18.97 16.59
N GLY A 248 1.65 -18.57 16.36
CA GLY A 248 2.33 -18.81 15.07
C GLY A 248 2.54 -20.28 14.79
N VAL A 249 2.98 -21.04 15.79
CA VAL A 249 3.11 -22.51 15.70
C VAL A 249 1.77 -23.15 15.35
N LYS A 250 0.67 -22.67 15.97
CA LYS A 250 -0.69 -23.14 15.69
C LYS A 250 -1.08 -22.87 14.23
N VAL A 251 -0.77 -21.69 13.68
CA VAL A 251 -1.04 -21.36 12.28
C VAL A 251 -0.29 -22.29 11.32
N VAL A 252 1.02 -22.47 11.53
CA VAL A 252 1.83 -23.34 10.66
C VAL A 252 1.35 -24.77 10.69
N ASN A 253 0.99 -25.29 11.88
CA ASN A 253 0.44 -26.62 12.01
C ASN A 253 -0.97 -26.73 11.36
N PHE A 254 -1.77 -25.67 11.38
CA PHE A 254 -3.05 -25.65 10.68
C PHE A 254 -2.88 -25.71 9.16
N ILE A 255 -1.92 -24.95 8.59
CA ILE A 255 -1.59 -25.06 7.16
C ILE A 255 -1.18 -26.48 6.79
N LYS A 256 -0.35 -27.13 7.65
CA LYS A 256 0.00 -28.54 7.46
C LYS A 256 -1.22 -29.47 7.49
N GLN A 257 -2.14 -29.26 8.42
CA GLN A 257 -3.39 -30.04 8.51
C GLN A 257 -4.26 -29.89 7.26
N LEU A 258 -4.36 -28.68 6.67
CA LEU A 258 -5.11 -28.47 5.42
C LEU A 258 -4.55 -29.30 4.26
N VAL A 259 -3.22 -29.43 4.17
CA VAL A 259 -2.56 -30.27 3.16
C VAL A 259 -2.75 -31.76 3.49
N GLU A 260 -2.58 -32.17 4.73
CA GLU A 260 -2.74 -33.59 5.17
C GLU A 260 -4.17 -34.08 5.03
N ALA A 261 -5.18 -33.21 5.22
CA ALA A 261 -6.59 -33.52 5.05
C ALA A 261 -7.04 -33.54 3.58
N GLY A 262 -6.20 -33.04 2.65
CA GLY A 262 -6.56 -32.92 1.24
C GLY A 262 -7.45 -31.69 0.93
N THR A 263 -7.58 -30.76 1.85
CA THR A 263 -8.19 -29.44 1.57
C THR A 263 -7.39 -28.70 0.52
N MET A 264 -6.05 -28.70 0.68
CA MET A 264 -5.07 -28.19 -0.28
C MET A 264 -4.25 -29.35 -0.87
N ASP A 265 -3.98 -29.32 -2.16
CA ASP A 265 -3.03 -30.23 -2.79
C ASP A 265 -1.58 -29.74 -2.60
N LYS A 266 -0.62 -30.65 -2.69
CA LYS A 266 0.81 -30.32 -2.55
C LYS A 266 1.32 -29.37 -3.62
N SER A 267 0.61 -29.18 -4.72
CA SER A 267 0.96 -28.21 -5.77
C SER A 267 1.01 -26.76 -5.26
N VAL A 268 0.31 -26.44 -4.17
CA VAL A 268 0.36 -25.09 -3.54
C VAL A 268 1.78 -24.66 -3.16
N LEU A 269 2.72 -25.60 -2.99
CA LEU A 269 4.14 -25.33 -2.79
C LEU A 269 4.75 -24.45 -3.90
N ASN A 270 4.28 -24.64 -5.14
CA ASN A 270 4.79 -23.95 -6.32
C ASN A 270 3.83 -22.87 -6.84
N MET A 271 2.70 -22.66 -6.16
CA MET A 271 1.72 -21.66 -6.55
C MET A 271 2.09 -20.31 -5.94
N ALA A 272 2.35 -19.34 -6.80
CA ALA A 272 2.44 -17.94 -6.43
C ALA A 272 1.03 -17.32 -6.30
N TYR A 273 0.95 -16.06 -5.94
CA TYR A 273 -0.33 -15.36 -5.74
C TYR A 273 -1.25 -15.44 -6.97
N ASP A 274 -0.69 -15.12 -8.15
CA ASP A 274 -1.47 -15.11 -9.40
C ASP A 274 -1.89 -16.52 -9.83
N ASP A 275 -1.08 -17.55 -9.53
CA ASP A 275 -1.43 -18.94 -9.84
C ASP A 275 -2.67 -19.41 -9.09
N VAL A 276 -2.81 -19.01 -7.81
CA VAL A 276 -4.00 -19.33 -7.00
C VAL A 276 -5.24 -18.60 -7.55
N VAL A 277 -5.11 -17.31 -7.89
CA VAL A 277 -6.20 -16.53 -8.48
C VAL A 277 -6.66 -17.13 -9.81
N ASP A 278 -5.72 -17.53 -10.67
CA ASP A 278 -6.06 -18.16 -11.96
C ASP A 278 -6.66 -19.55 -11.80
N ALA A 279 -6.20 -20.34 -10.82
CA ALA A 279 -6.81 -21.62 -10.45
C ALA A 279 -8.25 -21.44 -9.93
N PHE A 280 -8.53 -20.41 -9.13
CA PHE A 280 -9.87 -20.07 -8.68
C PHE A 280 -10.77 -19.66 -9.86
N LYS A 281 -10.31 -18.78 -10.73
CA LYS A 281 -11.03 -18.32 -11.93
C LYS A 281 -11.36 -19.47 -12.89
N SER A 282 -10.47 -20.47 -12.99
CA SER A 282 -10.68 -21.65 -13.82
C SER A 282 -11.52 -22.75 -13.16
N GLY A 283 -11.83 -22.60 -11.87
CA GLY A 283 -12.66 -23.54 -11.10
C GLY A 283 -11.90 -24.77 -10.57
N THR A 284 -10.56 -24.75 -10.58
CA THR A 284 -9.73 -25.80 -9.98
C THR A 284 -9.38 -25.53 -8.50
N VAL A 285 -9.75 -24.36 -7.99
CA VAL A 285 -9.79 -24.00 -6.58
C VAL A 285 -11.19 -23.49 -6.26
N TYR A 286 -11.80 -23.95 -5.20
CA TYR A 286 -13.18 -23.62 -4.85
C TYR A 286 -13.30 -22.48 -3.83
N ALA A 287 -12.26 -22.26 -3.03
CA ALA A 287 -12.13 -21.09 -2.17
C ALA A 287 -10.66 -20.68 -2.03
N MET A 288 -10.40 -19.40 -1.87
CA MET A 288 -9.05 -18.84 -1.66
C MET A 288 -9.14 -17.56 -0.85
N ASP A 289 -8.06 -17.22 -0.15
CA ASP A 289 -7.89 -15.88 0.41
C ASP A 289 -7.11 -15.02 -0.59
N ALA A 290 -7.69 -13.88 -0.95
CA ALA A 290 -7.05 -12.92 -1.85
C ALA A 290 -7.59 -11.50 -1.63
N GLY A 291 -6.76 -10.52 -1.87
CA GLY A 291 -7.11 -9.12 -1.70
C GLY A 291 -8.17 -8.62 -2.68
N THR A 292 -8.96 -7.65 -2.24
CA THR A 292 -10.06 -7.04 -3.03
C THR A 292 -9.58 -6.36 -4.31
N GLN A 293 -8.29 -6.00 -4.43
CA GLN A 293 -7.70 -5.52 -5.68
C GLN A 293 -7.79 -6.55 -6.83
N ARG A 294 -8.06 -7.82 -6.54
CA ARG A 294 -8.27 -8.88 -7.54
C ARG A 294 -9.72 -8.99 -8.03
N ALA A 295 -10.65 -8.24 -7.42
CA ALA A 295 -12.08 -8.32 -7.73
C ALA A 295 -12.40 -8.15 -9.21
N SER A 296 -11.80 -7.16 -9.87
CA SER A 296 -12.01 -6.92 -11.30
C SER A 296 -11.59 -8.13 -12.16
N ALA A 297 -10.44 -8.73 -11.86
CA ALA A 297 -9.94 -9.91 -12.58
C ALA A 297 -10.79 -11.16 -12.30
N ILE A 298 -11.23 -11.36 -11.05
CA ILE A 298 -12.08 -12.49 -10.65
C ILE A 298 -13.45 -12.36 -11.32
N LYS A 299 -14.05 -11.17 -11.26
CA LYS A 299 -15.40 -10.90 -11.80
C LYS A 299 -15.46 -10.81 -13.33
N SER A 300 -14.34 -10.75 -14.01
CA SER A 300 -14.26 -10.83 -15.48
C SER A 300 -14.14 -12.27 -16.01
N SER A 301 -14.07 -13.28 -15.14
CA SER A 301 -13.97 -14.70 -15.55
C SER A 301 -15.31 -15.29 -15.97
N ASP A 302 -15.28 -16.40 -16.70
CA ASP A 302 -16.48 -17.12 -17.17
C ASP A 302 -17.34 -17.65 -16.02
N LEU A 303 -16.77 -17.83 -14.83
CA LEU A 303 -17.44 -18.34 -13.63
C LEU A 303 -17.88 -17.22 -12.66
N ALA A 304 -17.76 -15.96 -13.04
CA ALA A 304 -17.98 -14.80 -12.17
C ALA A 304 -19.34 -14.80 -11.45
N SER A 305 -20.42 -15.31 -12.09
CA SER A 305 -21.75 -15.41 -11.48
C SER A 305 -21.83 -16.39 -10.29
N ASN A 306 -20.82 -17.23 -10.12
CA ASN A 306 -20.74 -18.22 -9.04
C ASN A 306 -19.73 -17.85 -7.95
N PHE A 307 -19.22 -16.61 -7.97
CA PHE A 307 -18.25 -16.13 -6.99
C PHE A 307 -18.89 -15.15 -6.03
N ALA A 308 -18.53 -15.30 -4.76
CA ALA A 308 -18.81 -14.33 -3.71
C ALA A 308 -17.57 -14.19 -2.81
N SER A 309 -17.58 -13.17 -1.96
CA SER A 309 -16.54 -12.94 -0.98
C SER A 309 -17.10 -12.80 0.43
N ALA A 310 -16.27 -13.13 1.42
CA ALA A 310 -16.59 -13.05 2.84
C ALA A 310 -15.32 -12.76 3.66
N PRO A 311 -15.43 -12.38 4.94
CA PRO A 311 -14.28 -12.32 5.84
C PRO A 311 -13.50 -13.63 5.88
N ILE A 312 -12.18 -13.55 6.10
CA ILE A 312 -11.30 -14.72 6.23
C ILE A 312 -11.71 -15.55 7.45
N ALA A 313 -11.77 -16.88 7.28
CA ALA A 313 -12.02 -17.81 8.37
C ALA A 313 -10.94 -17.69 9.47
N GLY A 314 -11.35 -17.62 10.72
CA GLY A 314 -10.43 -17.59 11.85
C GLY A 314 -10.61 -18.78 12.79
N VAL A 315 -9.99 -18.74 13.96
CA VAL A 315 -10.03 -19.85 14.92
C VAL A 315 -11.45 -20.12 15.43
N ASN A 316 -12.22 -19.09 15.77
CA ASN A 316 -13.55 -19.20 16.38
C ASN A 316 -14.59 -18.28 15.69
N GLY A 317 -14.42 -17.95 14.45
CA GLY A 317 -15.19 -16.97 13.67
C GLY A 317 -14.26 -16.21 12.75
N ALA A 318 -14.75 -15.18 12.08
CA ALA A 318 -13.94 -14.39 11.16
C ALA A 318 -12.64 -13.88 11.80
N ALA A 319 -11.52 -14.00 11.10
CA ALA A 319 -10.26 -13.43 11.49
C ALA A 319 -10.30 -11.89 11.37
N PRO A 320 -9.51 -11.12 12.13
CA PRO A 320 -9.30 -9.69 11.87
C PRO A 320 -8.74 -9.45 10.47
N ALA A 321 -9.20 -8.40 9.79
CA ALA A 321 -8.80 -8.14 8.42
C ALA A 321 -7.29 -7.88 8.28
N PHE A 322 -6.68 -8.40 7.21
CA PHE A 322 -5.44 -7.87 6.69
C PHE A 322 -5.78 -6.64 5.84
N VAL A 323 -5.32 -5.48 6.26
CA VAL A 323 -5.58 -4.21 5.59
C VAL A 323 -4.29 -3.67 5.01
N ALA A 324 -4.30 -3.44 3.72
CA ALA A 324 -3.25 -2.76 2.99
C ALA A 324 -3.87 -1.68 2.08
N GLY A 325 -3.09 -1.01 1.26
CA GLY A 325 -3.62 -0.03 0.31
C GLY A 325 -2.56 0.86 -0.29
N GLN A 326 -3.05 1.92 -0.91
CA GLN A 326 -2.24 2.94 -1.54
C GLN A 326 -2.29 4.20 -0.71
N THR A 327 -1.16 4.86 -0.59
CA THR A 327 -1.04 6.12 0.15
C THR A 327 -0.48 7.22 -0.73
N LEU A 328 -0.80 8.47 -0.43
CA LEU A 328 -0.16 9.63 -1.04
C LEU A 328 0.75 10.31 -0.02
N ALA A 329 1.92 10.71 -0.48
CA ALA A 329 2.94 11.40 0.29
C ALA A 329 3.48 12.61 -0.44
N ILE A 330 4.03 13.56 0.30
CA ILE A 330 4.80 14.66 -0.26
C ILE A 330 6.23 14.17 -0.49
N GLY A 331 6.72 14.29 -1.72
CA GLY A 331 8.09 13.93 -2.07
C GLY A 331 9.12 14.77 -1.30
N SER A 332 10.25 14.17 -0.92
CA SER A 332 11.30 14.88 -0.17
C SER A 332 11.94 16.02 -0.96
N GLN A 333 11.78 16.00 -2.29
CA GLN A 333 12.30 17.03 -3.21
C GLN A 333 11.18 17.88 -3.82
N ALA A 334 9.98 17.86 -3.20
CA ALA A 334 8.85 18.67 -3.65
C ALA A 334 9.23 20.16 -3.71
N LYS A 335 8.93 20.79 -4.84
CA LYS A 335 9.22 22.20 -5.10
C LYS A 335 8.47 23.13 -4.15
N ASP A 336 7.25 22.79 -3.83
CA ASP A 336 6.40 23.48 -2.87
C ASP A 336 5.49 22.47 -2.17
N PRO A 337 5.75 22.10 -0.90
CA PRO A 337 4.94 21.15 -0.17
C PRO A 337 3.47 21.57 0.02
N ASP A 338 3.18 22.88 0.12
CA ASP A 338 1.81 23.37 0.22
C ASP A 338 1.02 23.11 -1.07
N MET A 339 1.67 23.27 -2.23
CA MET A 339 1.03 22.99 -3.52
C MET A 339 0.88 21.48 -3.77
N ALA A 340 1.86 20.68 -3.37
CA ALA A 340 1.76 19.22 -3.40
C ALA A 340 0.58 18.74 -2.52
N TRP A 341 0.45 19.33 -1.33
CA TRP A 341 -0.68 19.05 -0.44
C TRP A 341 -2.03 19.48 -1.03
N ASP A 342 -2.10 20.60 -1.76
CA ASP A 342 -3.34 21.04 -2.41
C ASP A 342 -3.87 20.01 -3.40
N PHE A 343 -2.99 19.37 -4.20
CA PHE A 343 -3.37 18.24 -5.05
C PHE A 343 -3.71 16.99 -4.24
N ILE A 344 -2.91 16.63 -3.23
CA ILE A 344 -3.14 15.45 -2.40
C ILE A 344 -4.54 15.54 -1.77
N ARG A 345 -4.91 16.64 -1.12
CA ARG A 345 -6.24 16.80 -0.50
C ARG A 345 -7.38 16.72 -1.51
N TYR A 346 -7.16 17.17 -2.76
CA TYR A 346 -8.15 17.06 -3.83
C TYR A 346 -8.49 15.61 -4.16
N PHE A 347 -7.51 14.71 -4.06
CA PHE A 347 -7.70 13.28 -4.27
C PHE A 347 -8.70 12.65 -3.28
N TYR A 348 -8.83 13.22 -2.09
CA TYR A 348 -9.71 12.73 -1.02
C TYR A 348 -11.09 13.39 -0.99
N THR A 349 -11.44 14.21 -1.95
CA THR A 349 -12.80 14.75 -2.02
C THR A 349 -13.82 13.62 -2.21
N VAL A 350 -15.06 13.81 -1.72
CA VAL A 350 -16.12 12.81 -1.87
C VAL A 350 -16.31 12.43 -3.34
N GLU A 351 -16.33 13.42 -4.23
CA GLU A 351 -16.51 13.19 -5.67
C GLU A 351 -15.40 12.32 -6.27
N ASN A 352 -14.14 12.57 -5.90
CA ASN A 352 -13.02 11.75 -6.40
C ASN A 352 -13.00 10.36 -5.78
N GLN A 353 -13.39 10.21 -4.52
CA GLN A 353 -13.54 8.90 -3.89
C GLN A 353 -14.70 8.09 -4.50
N LYS A 354 -15.78 8.73 -4.94
CA LYS A 354 -16.85 8.09 -5.75
C LYS A 354 -16.31 7.56 -7.07
N LYS A 355 -15.49 8.36 -7.79
CA LYS A 355 -14.85 7.92 -9.04
C LYS A 355 -13.98 6.68 -8.82
N TRP A 356 -13.19 6.64 -7.73
CA TRP A 356 -12.41 5.46 -7.37
C TRP A 356 -13.27 4.23 -7.10
N MET A 357 -14.40 4.38 -6.39
CA MET A 357 -15.33 3.26 -6.18
C MET A 357 -15.90 2.73 -7.48
N SER A 358 -16.22 3.58 -8.45
CA SER A 358 -16.67 3.12 -9.77
C SER A 358 -15.63 2.29 -10.52
N ALA A 359 -14.33 2.51 -10.23
CA ALA A 359 -13.22 1.70 -10.71
C ALA A 359 -12.90 0.48 -9.81
N LYS A 360 -13.78 0.15 -8.86
CA LYS A 360 -13.66 -0.97 -7.91
C LYS A 360 -12.51 -0.82 -6.90
N CYS A 361 -12.08 0.41 -6.63
CA CYS A 361 -11.19 0.71 -5.53
C CYS A 361 -12.02 0.96 -4.25
N MET A 362 -11.61 0.38 -3.14
CA MET A 362 -12.24 0.66 -1.86
C MET A 362 -11.91 2.08 -1.41
N THR A 363 -12.97 2.85 -1.14
CA THR A 363 -12.84 4.20 -0.60
C THR A 363 -12.27 4.20 0.82
N VAL A 364 -11.63 5.30 1.18
CA VAL A 364 -11.18 5.62 2.55
C VAL A 364 -12.16 6.53 3.30
N ARG A 365 -13.38 6.71 2.77
CA ARG A 365 -14.41 7.58 3.32
C ARG A 365 -15.73 6.84 3.47
N THR A 366 -16.34 6.92 4.66
CA THR A 366 -17.65 6.28 4.93
C THR A 366 -18.82 7.03 4.31
N ASP A 367 -18.72 8.36 4.14
CA ASP A 367 -19.79 9.20 3.56
C ASP A 367 -20.03 8.98 2.06
N VAL A 368 -19.11 8.33 1.36
CA VAL A 368 -19.30 7.93 -0.04
C VAL A 368 -20.40 6.87 -0.18
N PHE A 369 -20.61 6.02 0.82
CA PHE A 369 -21.68 4.99 0.81
C PHE A 369 -23.09 5.58 0.97
N ASP A 370 -23.22 6.84 1.35
CA ASP A 370 -24.52 7.53 1.44
C ASP A 370 -25.01 8.06 0.08
N ASP A 371 -24.15 8.01 -0.95
CA ASP A 371 -24.47 8.52 -2.28
C ASP A 371 -25.41 7.57 -3.04
N PRO A 372 -26.53 8.06 -3.61
CA PRO A 372 -27.48 7.23 -4.34
C PRO A 372 -26.89 6.52 -5.58
N GLU A 373 -25.90 7.12 -6.26
CA GLU A 373 -25.25 6.48 -7.42
C GLU A 373 -24.40 5.30 -6.99
N ILE A 374 -23.71 5.43 -5.85
CA ILE A 374 -22.93 4.34 -5.26
C ILE A 374 -23.86 3.23 -4.76
N GLN A 375 -24.97 3.59 -4.10
CA GLN A 375 -25.98 2.60 -3.64
C GLN A 375 -26.67 1.85 -4.78
N ALA A 376 -26.68 2.39 -5.98
CA ALA A 376 -27.23 1.74 -7.16
C ALA A 376 -26.24 0.80 -7.88
N MET A 377 -25.00 0.70 -7.43
CA MET A 377 -24.00 -0.21 -8.01
C MET A 377 -24.34 -1.67 -7.70
N ASP A 378 -24.16 -2.56 -8.66
CA ASP A 378 -24.47 -4.01 -8.51
C ASP A 378 -23.65 -4.67 -7.38
N ASP A 379 -22.47 -4.16 -7.05
CA ASP A 379 -21.58 -4.68 -6.02
C ASP A 379 -21.54 -3.82 -4.74
N TYR A 380 -22.52 -2.93 -4.55
CA TYR A 380 -22.60 -2.05 -3.38
C TYR A 380 -22.50 -2.79 -2.06
N GLU A 381 -23.31 -3.83 -1.85
CA GLU A 381 -23.34 -4.59 -0.60
C GLU A 381 -22.00 -5.30 -0.33
N GLU A 382 -21.34 -5.78 -1.38
CA GLU A 382 -20.03 -6.42 -1.24
C GLU A 382 -18.94 -5.39 -0.89
N MET A 383 -18.90 -4.25 -1.57
CA MET A 383 -17.94 -3.19 -1.27
C MET A 383 -18.16 -2.60 0.11
N LYS A 384 -19.41 -2.51 0.55
CA LYS A 384 -19.77 -2.08 1.90
C LYS A 384 -19.27 -3.09 2.94
N MET A 385 -19.49 -4.39 2.71
CA MET A 385 -18.97 -5.46 3.57
C MET A 385 -17.44 -5.39 3.67
N TRP A 386 -16.71 -5.18 2.57
CA TRP A 386 -15.27 -5.01 2.60
C TRP A 386 -14.83 -3.81 3.45
N SER A 387 -15.54 -2.69 3.33
CA SER A 387 -15.26 -1.48 4.12
C SER A 387 -15.50 -1.70 5.61
N GLU A 388 -16.61 -2.37 5.97
CA GLU A 388 -16.93 -2.75 7.35
C GLU A 388 -15.89 -3.75 7.89
N TYR A 389 -15.53 -4.75 7.10
CA TYR A 389 -14.51 -5.73 7.48
C TYR A 389 -13.13 -5.07 7.69
N ALA A 390 -12.76 -4.08 6.88
CA ALA A 390 -11.52 -3.33 7.05
C ALA A 390 -11.38 -2.71 8.44
N THR A 391 -12.49 -2.35 9.09
CA THR A 391 -12.47 -1.75 10.44
C THR A 391 -12.05 -2.73 11.53
N THR A 392 -12.15 -4.04 11.29
CA THR A 392 -11.71 -5.08 12.22
C THR A 392 -10.19 -5.24 12.28
N GLY A 393 -9.49 -4.73 11.27
CA GLY A 393 -8.04 -4.68 11.18
C GLY A 393 -7.49 -3.26 11.30
N SER A 394 -6.22 -3.12 11.01
CA SER A 394 -5.55 -1.83 10.83
C SER A 394 -4.61 -1.93 9.65
N MET A 395 -4.43 -0.82 8.92
CA MET A 395 -3.37 -0.74 7.92
C MET A 395 -2.03 -0.98 8.59
N THR A 396 -1.29 -1.95 8.11
CA THR A 396 0.01 -2.32 8.68
C THR A 396 1.09 -1.65 7.84
N PHE A 397 1.99 -0.93 8.53
CA PHE A 397 3.22 -0.43 7.94
C PHE A 397 4.32 -1.43 8.30
N PHE A 398 4.85 -2.09 7.31
CA PHE A 398 5.86 -3.12 7.50
C PHE A 398 7.26 -2.51 7.52
N PRO A 399 8.22 -3.12 8.25
CA PRO A 399 9.62 -2.68 8.21
C PRO A 399 10.19 -2.76 6.79
N ALA A 400 11.23 -1.99 6.51
CA ALA A 400 11.79 -1.87 5.15
C ALA A 400 12.31 -3.20 4.56
N ASP A 401 12.65 -4.15 5.40
CA ASP A 401 13.11 -5.49 5.00
C ASP A 401 11.99 -6.56 5.06
N TYR A 402 10.73 -6.12 5.06
CA TYR A 402 9.57 -7.01 5.14
C TYR A 402 9.53 -8.04 4.00
N THR A 403 9.93 -7.68 2.79
CA THR A 403 9.99 -8.59 1.66
C THR A 403 10.90 -9.81 1.91
N GLU A 404 12.06 -9.60 2.56
CA GLU A 404 12.93 -10.71 2.96
C GLU A 404 12.30 -11.54 4.09
N LEU A 405 11.61 -10.88 5.03
CA LEU A 405 10.90 -11.56 6.12
C LEU A 405 9.78 -12.46 5.58
N GLU A 406 8.95 -11.96 4.66
CA GLU A 406 7.91 -12.75 3.99
C GLU A 406 8.47 -14.01 3.35
N THR A 407 9.55 -13.87 2.58
CA THR A 407 10.24 -14.99 1.93
C THR A 407 10.71 -16.02 2.95
N ARG A 408 11.31 -15.58 4.05
CA ARG A 408 11.81 -16.48 5.10
C ARG A 408 10.69 -17.17 5.86
N ILE A 409 9.58 -16.49 6.15
CA ILE A 409 8.39 -17.11 6.75
C ILE A 409 7.81 -18.16 5.80
N ALA A 410 7.68 -17.85 4.50
CA ALA A 410 7.21 -18.82 3.50
C ALA A 410 8.09 -20.07 3.46
N GLN A 411 9.42 -19.92 3.44
CA GLN A 411 10.38 -21.03 3.50
C GLN A 411 10.26 -21.85 4.79
N ALA A 412 10.07 -21.19 5.93
CA ALA A 412 9.84 -21.87 7.21
C ALA A 412 8.55 -22.72 7.17
N VAL A 413 7.43 -22.13 6.68
CA VAL A 413 6.17 -22.86 6.51
C VAL A 413 6.35 -24.05 5.56
N GLN A 414 7.00 -23.87 4.41
CA GLN A 414 7.29 -24.94 3.45
C GLN A 414 8.08 -26.09 4.12
N SER A 415 9.09 -25.75 4.92
CA SER A 415 9.93 -26.75 5.62
C SER A 415 9.10 -27.63 6.57
N VAL A 416 8.14 -27.03 7.26
CA VAL A 416 7.23 -27.76 8.18
C VAL A 416 6.22 -28.61 7.41
N VAL A 417 5.58 -28.02 6.40
CA VAL A 417 4.47 -28.66 5.67
C VAL A 417 4.97 -29.80 4.80
N PHE A 418 6.10 -29.66 4.10
CA PHE A 418 6.55 -30.59 3.06
C PHE A 418 7.78 -31.39 3.43
N GLN A 419 8.60 -30.91 4.41
CA GLN A 419 9.86 -31.57 4.78
C GLN A 419 9.83 -32.13 6.21
N GLY A 420 8.74 -31.86 6.98
CA GLY A 420 8.56 -32.39 8.33
C GLY A 420 9.40 -31.71 9.39
N ALA A 421 9.84 -30.47 9.15
CA ALA A 421 10.54 -29.69 10.17
C ALA A 421 9.61 -29.40 11.36
N ASP A 422 10.20 -29.15 12.53
CA ASP A 422 9.46 -28.70 13.71
C ASP A 422 9.05 -27.24 13.56
N ALA A 423 7.77 -26.93 13.78
CA ALA A 423 7.20 -25.62 13.53
C ALA A 423 7.80 -24.53 14.43
N GLN A 424 8.03 -24.83 15.72
CA GLN A 424 8.66 -23.89 16.65
C GLN A 424 10.08 -23.56 16.19
N THR A 425 10.89 -24.58 15.91
CA THR A 425 12.28 -24.41 15.48
C THR A 425 12.37 -23.61 14.18
N ALA A 426 11.46 -23.86 13.22
CA ALA A 426 11.45 -23.15 11.95
C ALA A 426 11.13 -21.66 12.13
N LEU A 427 10.10 -21.34 12.93
CA LEU A 427 9.72 -19.95 13.21
C LEU A 427 10.76 -19.23 14.08
N ASP A 428 11.35 -19.91 15.09
CA ASP A 428 12.41 -19.34 15.93
C ASP A 428 13.61 -18.90 15.08
N SER A 429 14.01 -19.71 14.11
CA SER A 429 15.13 -19.38 13.21
C SER A 429 14.89 -18.07 12.44
N VAL A 430 13.65 -17.82 11.99
CA VAL A 430 13.31 -16.58 11.27
C VAL A 430 13.19 -15.40 12.23
N ALA A 431 12.55 -15.58 13.38
CA ALA A 431 12.41 -14.52 14.39
C ALA A 431 13.77 -14.10 14.95
N ASP A 432 14.66 -15.06 15.23
CA ASP A 432 16.01 -14.79 15.69
C ASP A 432 16.83 -14.05 14.63
N TRP A 433 16.73 -14.45 13.36
CA TRP A 433 17.39 -13.73 12.27
C TRP A 433 16.92 -12.27 12.23
N TYR A 434 15.61 -12.03 12.32
CA TYR A 434 15.04 -10.70 12.28
C TYR A 434 15.45 -9.85 13.49
N ASN A 435 15.38 -10.41 14.68
CA ASN A 435 15.62 -9.71 15.95
C ASN A 435 17.11 -9.45 16.26
N ASN A 436 18.04 -10.07 15.53
CA ASN A 436 19.49 -9.94 15.74
C ASN A 436 20.19 -9.17 14.59
N LYS A 437 19.46 -8.41 13.80
CA LYS A 437 20.00 -7.53 12.73
C LYS A 437 20.78 -6.34 13.26
#